data_f42db24e2e824d8d16d21f5c67a76c47
#
_entry.id   f42db24e2e824d8d16d21f5c67a76c47
#
_cell.length_a   1.000
_cell.length_b   1.000
_cell.length_c   1.000
_cell.angle_alpha   90.00
_cell.angle_beta   90.00
_cell.angle_gamma   90.00
#
_symmetry.space_group_name_H-M   'P 1'
#
loop_
_entity.id
_entity.type
_entity.pdbx_description
1 polymer ?
#
loop_
_entity_poly.entity_id
_entity_poly.type
_entity_poly.pdbx_seq_one_letter_code
_entity_poly.pdbx_strand_id
1 'polypeptide(L)'
;YCPDRGSIIDMIYPGNSEHPRPAFNLGKSEIVFTSSAEGGKTDAATDSNLTAVGDWSGNTWKLTLRDSSRSFRASADKANAKQGETISINYSGAKTGDNEYVSAIIMDRNDELLYYGRIAQNSADGTAQIAVPKDLEPGRYALRVFSEQYNGDCNTDYVSEFVNLSFSISRGIDESATNQISGYNDACGYD
;
A
#
# COMPACT_ATOMS: atom_id res chain seq x y z
N TYR A 1 -13.19 -6.66 19.48
CA TYR A 1 -14.35 -5.77 19.75
C TYR A 1 -13.85 -4.35 19.74
N CYS A 2 -14.14 -3.62 18.68
CA CYS A 2 -13.84 -2.20 18.62
C CYS A 2 -14.86 -1.45 19.50
N PRO A 3 -14.44 -0.80 20.57
CA PRO A 3 -15.34 0.03 21.32
C PRO A 3 -15.66 1.28 20.51
N ASP A 4 -16.86 1.33 20.03
CA ASP A 4 -17.63 2.51 19.67
C ASP A 4 -16.92 3.75 19.12
N ARG A 5 -16.97 3.93 17.82
CA ARG A 5 -17.17 5.27 17.22
C ARG A 5 -17.55 5.19 15.74
N GLY A 6 -18.72 4.86 15.49
CA GLY A 6 -19.36 4.80 14.19
C GLY A 6 -20.72 4.17 14.39
N SER A 7 -21.47 4.75 15.29
CA SER A 7 -22.69 4.16 15.81
C SER A 7 -23.73 4.02 14.72
N ILE A 8 -23.95 2.80 14.33
CA ILE A 8 -25.27 2.38 13.90
C ILE A 8 -26.04 2.13 15.20
N ILE A 9 -26.82 3.15 15.60
CA ILE A 9 -27.93 3.13 16.56
C ILE A 9 -27.89 1.96 17.54
N ASP A 10 -27.38 2.22 18.72
CA ASP A 10 -27.61 1.39 19.88
C ASP A 10 -29.07 1.59 20.35
N MET A 11 -30.00 0.81 19.78
CA MET A 11 -31.36 0.72 20.31
C MET A 11 -31.34 -0.25 21.48
N ILE A 12 -31.10 0.26 22.67
CA ILE A 12 -31.27 -0.48 23.91
C ILE A 12 -32.78 -0.64 24.17
N TYR A 13 -33.30 -1.84 23.96
CA TYR A 13 -34.60 -2.22 24.49
C TYR A 13 -34.42 -2.60 25.96
N PRO A 14 -35.10 -1.92 26.92
CA PRO A 14 -35.03 -2.31 28.31
C PRO A 14 -35.68 -3.70 28.49
N GLY A 15 -34.89 -4.68 28.85
CA GLY A 15 -35.37 -5.98 29.29
C GLY A 15 -34.84 -7.23 28.60
N ASN A 16 -34.09 -7.15 27.52
CA ASN A 16 -33.47 -8.31 26.89
C ASN A 16 -31.95 -8.11 26.73
N SER A 17 -31.21 -9.10 27.16
CA SER A 17 -29.75 -9.15 27.02
C SER A 17 -29.26 -9.49 25.61
N GLU A 18 -30.14 -9.41 24.60
CA GLU A 18 -29.79 -9.66 23.23
C GLU A 18 -29.39 -8.37 22.53
N HIS A 19 -28.15 -8.30 22.12
CA HIS A 19 -27.63 -7.18 21.35
C HIS A 19 -28.10 -7.28 19.90
N PRO A 20 -28.70 -6.24 19.32
CA PRO A 20 -29.05 -6.24 17.91
C PRO A 20 -27.79 -6.43 17.05
N ARG A 21 -27.85 -7.36 16.11
CA ARG A 21 -26.81 -7.53 15.10
C ARG A 21 -27.33 -6.94 13.79
N PRO A 22 -27.05 -5.67 13.50
CA PRO A 22 -27.48 -5.08 12.25
C PRO A 22 -26.81 -5.79 11.08
N ALA A 23 -27.57 -6.17 10.09
CA ALA A 23 -27.07 -6.60 8.80
C ALA A 23 -27.25 -5.47 7.79
N PHE A 24 -26.24 -5.20 7.00
CA PHE A 24 -26.29 -4.21 5.94
C PHE A 24 -25.57 -4.70 4.69
N ASN A 25 -25.98 -4.20 3.54
CA ASN A 25 -25.31 -4.48 2.28
C ASN A 25 -24.26 -3.41 2.00
N LEU A 26 -23.00 -3.83 1.87
CA LEU A 26 -21.93 -2.98 1.36
C LEU A 26 -21.86 -3.12 -0.16
N GLY A 27 -21.84 -2.01 -0.87
CA GLY A 27 -21.49 -1.98 -2.27
C GLY A 27 -20.03 -2.40 -2.46
N LYS A 28 -19.78 -3.57 -3.05
CA LYS A 28 -18.41 -4.08 -3.23
C LYS A 28 -17.53 -3.14 -4.06
N SER A 29 -18.11 -2.31 -4.91
CA SER A 29 -17.39 -1.33 -5.72
C SER A 29 -16.77 -0.19 -4.93
N GLU A 30 -17.29 0.08 -3.73
CA GLU A 30 -16.79 1.16 -2.87
C GLU A 30 -15.68 0.70 -1.93
N ILE A 31 -15.59 -0.61 -1.67
CA ILE A 31 -14.50 -1.17 -0.85
C ILE A 31 -13.28 -1.38 -1.75
N VAL A 32 -12.20 -0.69 -1.44
CA VAL A 32 -10.98 -0.74 -2.25
C VAL A 32 -10.03 -1.81 -1.72
N PHE A 33 -9.87 -1.89 -0.42
CA PHE A 33 -9.19 -2.98 0.29
C PHE A 33 -9.61 -3.03 1.76
N THR A 34 -9.20 -4.08 2.45
CA THR A 34 -9.41 -4.27 3.88
C THR A 34 -8.09 -4.45 4.61
N SER A 35 -8.05 -4.12 5.88
CA SER A 35 -6.92 -4.37 6.77
C SER A 35 -7.42 -4.87 8.12
N SER A 36 -6.54 -5.31 9.00
CA SER A 36 -6.94 -5.55 10.40
C SER A 36 -7.48 -4.26 11.02
N ALA A 37 -8.47 -4.38 11.92
CA ALA A 37 -9.10 -3.22 12.53
C ALA A 37 -8.15 -2.44 13.44
N GLU A 38 -7.23 -3.14 14.09
CA GLU A 38 -6.19 -2.58 14.95
C GLU A 38 -4.82 -2.91 14.39
N GLY A 39 -3.93 -1.94 14.31
CA GLY A 39 -2.55 -2.09 13.87
C GLY A 39 -2.36 -2.63 12.44
N GLY A 40 -3.41 -2.64 11.61
CA GLY A 40 -3.35 -3.21 10.27
C GLY A 40 -2.69 -2.34 9.22
N LYS A 41 -2.55 -1.06 9.49
CA LYS A 41 -1.75 -0.11 8.71
C LYS A 41 -0.66 0.45 9.60
N THR A 42 0.51 0.66 9.02
CA THR A 42 1.62 1.22 9.79
C THR A 42 1.25 2.59 10.36
N ASP A 43 1.55 2.80 11.63
CA ASP A 43 1.50 4.11 12.30
C ASP A 43 2.80 4.90 12.07
N ALA A 44 3.74 4.33 11.32
CA ALA A 44 4.99 5.01 11.01
C ALA A 44 4.73 6.37 10.36
N ALA A 45 5.56 7.34 10.69
CA ALA A 45 5.64 8.59 9.97
C ALA A 45 5.84 8.33 8.47
N THR A 46 5.50 9.30 7.64
CA THR A 46 5.76 9.23 6.20
C THR A 46 7.22 8.93 5.94
N ASP A 47 7.46 7.82 5.25
CA ASP A 47 8.80 7.31 4.95
C ASP A 47 8.84 6.82 3.50
N SER A 48 10.02 6.71 2.95
CA SER A 48 10.26 6.06 1.66
C SER A 48 10.10 4.53 1.71
N ASN A 49 10.11 3.93 2.88
CA ASN A 49 10.02 2.49 3.05
C ASN A 49 8.55 2.02 3.08
N LEU A 50 8.28 0.99 2.30
CA LEU A 50 7.01 0.27 2.38
C LEU A 50 7.16 -0.92 3.33
N THR A 51 6.14 -1.15 4.14
CA THR A 51 6.10 -2.27 5.08
C THR A 51 5.40 -3.45 4.44
N ALA A 52 5.98 -4.65 4.57
CA ALA A 52 5.34 -5.87 4.11
C ALA A 52 4.01 -6.10 4.86
N VAL A 53 2.98 -6.45 4.11
CA VAL A 53 1.67 -6.81 4.66
C VAL A 53 1.70 -8.30 4.97
N GLY A 54 1.53 -8.64 6.23
CA GLY A 54 1.45 -10.03 6.67
C GLY A 54 0.02 -10.58 6.64
N ASP A 55 -0.08 -11.89 6.73
CA ASP A 55 -1.35 -12.57 6.91
C ASP A 55 -1.97 -12.17 8.26
N TRP A 56 -3.26 -11.86 8.23
CA TRP A 56 -4.02 -11.57 9.43
C TRP A 56 -5.17 -12.56 9.60
N SER A 57 -5.24 -13.18 10.77
CA SER A 57 -6.22 -14.22 11.12
C SER A 57 -7.30 -13.79 12.10
N GLY A 58 -7.39 -12.50 12.43
CA GLY A 58 -8.39 -11.97 13.36
C GLY A 58 -9.80 -11.91 12.78
N ASN A 59 -10.76 -11.46 13.60
CA ASN A 59 -12.18 -11.43 13.25
C ASN A 59 -12.72 -10.02 12.98
N THR A 60 -11.90 -8.98 13.17
CA THR A 60 -12.33 -7.58 13.05
C THR A 60 -11.57 -6.89 11.93
N TRP A 61 -12.30 -6.49 10.90
CA TRP A 61 -11.74 -5.86 9.71
C TRP A 61 -12.07 -4.38 9.65
N LYS A 62 -11.10 -3.61 9.22
CA LYS A 62 -11.23 -2.21 8.85
C LYS A 62 -11.46 -2.10 7.36
N LEU A 63 -12.42 -1.28 6.95
CA LEU A 63 -12.72 -1.03 5.56
C LEU A 63 -12.00 0.23 5.09
N THR A 64 -11.44 0.19 3.89
CA THR A 64 -10.99 1.36 3.16
C THR A 64 -11.93 1.57 1.98
N LEU A 65 -12.62 2.71 1.99
CA LEU A 65 -13.65 3.05 1.02
C LEU A 65 -13.17 4.11 0.05
N ARG A 66 -13.72 4.06 -1.15
CA ARG A 66 -13.50 5.07 -2.17
C ARG A 66 -14.26 6.36 -1.82
N ASP A 67 -13.55 7.48 -1.90
CA ASP A 67 -14.13 8.83 -1.86
C ASP A 67 -13.91 9.51 -3.22
N SER A 68 -14.94 9.53 -4.05
CA SER A 68 -14.89 10.12 -5.39
C SER A 68 -14.68 11.64 -5.40
N SER A 69 -14.81 12.30 -4.26
CA SER A 69 -14.50 13.73 -4.12
C SER A 69 -12.99 14.03 -4.07
N ARG A 70 -12.14 13.00 -3.93
CA ARG A 70 -10.69 13.14 -3.89
C ARG A 70 -10.13 13.07 -5.30
N SER A 71 -9.73 14.22 -5.84
CA SER A 71 -9.02 14.28 -7.13
C SER A 71 -7.54 14.14 -6.91
N PHE A 72 -6.96 12.99 -7.27
CA PHE A 72 -5.55 12.69 -7.07
C PHE A 72 -4.90 12.21 -8.36
N ARG A 73 -3.65 12.59 -8.59
CA ARG A 73 -2.83 12.16 -9.71
C ARG A 73 -1.42 11.86 -9.24
N ALA A 74 -0.79 10.87 -9.88
CA ALA A 74 0.61 10.55 -9.63
C ALA A 74 1.29 10.01 -10.89
N SER A 75 2.61 10.10 -10.93
CA SER A 75 3.47 9.51 -11.95
C SER A 75 4.79 9.12 -11.33
N ALA A 76 5.38 8.03 -11.79
CA ALA A 76 6.73 7.62 -11.41
C ALA A 76 7.77 8.16 -12.40
N ASP A 77 8.97 8.42 -11.93
CA ASP A 77 10.12 8.82 -12.76
C ASP A 77 10.61 7.67 -13.66
N LYS A 78 10.36 6.42 -13.23
CA LYS A 78 10.74 5.20 -13.96
C LYS A 78 9.76 4.07 -13.71
N ALA A 79 9.63 3.18 -14.69
CA ALA A 79 8.79 1.99 -14.62
C ALA A 79 9.59 0.70 -14.29
N ASN A 80 10.91 0.79 -14.24
CA ASN A 80 11.79 -0.32 -13.93
C ASN A 80 12.78 0.10 -12.85
N ALA A 81 13.00 -0.74 -11.87
CA ALA A 81 13.98 -0.50 -10.82
C ALA A 81 14.62 -1.82 -10.37
N LYS A 82 15.72 -1.70 -9.63
CA LYS A 82 16.36 -2.82 -8.94
C LYS A 82 15.85 -2.91 -7.51
N GLN A 83 16.00 -4.07 -6.91
CA GLN A 83 15.79 -4.24 -5.46
C GLN A 83 16.62 -3.24 -4.67
N GLY A 84 16.02 -2.56 -3.70
CA GLY A 84 16.65 -1.51 -2.88
C GLY A 84 16.86 -0.16 -3.58
N GLU A 85 16.53 -0.03 -4.86
CA GLU A 85 16.61 1.24 -5.58
C GLU A 85 15.44 2.16 -5.18
N THR A 86 15.66 3.47 -5.26
CA THR A 86 14.61 4.45 -4.97
C THR A 86 13.93 4.92 -6.25
N ILE A 87 12.60 5.04 -6.18
CA ILE A 87 11.73 5.58 -7.23
C ILE A 87 11.15 6.90 -6.72
N SER A 88 11.11 7.90 -7.60
CA SER A 88 10.46 9.18 -7.31
C SER A 88 9.03 9.18 -7.85
N ILE A 89 8.08 9.52 -6.99
CA ILE A 89 6.67 9.66 -7.31
C ILE A 89 6.30 11.13 -7.27
N ASN A 90 6.00 11.71 -8.43
CA ASN A 90 5.42 13.04 -8.49
C ASN A 90 3.91 12.92 -8.34
N TYR A 91 3.31 13.71 -7.45
CA TYR A 91 1.88 13.68 -7.18
C TYR A 91 1.27 15.08 -7.12
N SER A 92 -0.05 15.13 -7.34
CA SER A 92 -0.84 16.36 -7.21
C SER A 92 -2.27 16.08 -6.79
N GLY A 93 -2.89 17.06 -6.12
CA GLY A 93 -4.27 17.01 -5.67
C GLY A 93 -4.48 16.15 -4.42
N ALA A 94 -3.44 15.84 -3.65
CA ALA A 94 -3.60 15.18 -2.37
C ALA A 94 -4.32 16.10 -1.37
N LYS A 95 -5.19 15.54 -0.53
CA LYS A 95 -5.73 16.30 0.62
C LYS A 95 -4.66 16.43 1.70
N THR A 96 -4.74 17.51 2.46
CA THR A 96 -3.78 17.83 3.53
C THR A 96 -4.51 17.93 4.87
N GLY A 97 -3.83 17.56 5.95
CA GLY A 97 -4.36 17.55 7.30
C GLY A 97 -3.69 16.47 8.16
N ASP A 98 -4.04 16.44 9.44
CA ASP A 98 -3.40 15.52 10.41
C ASP A 98 -3.56 14.04 10.06
N ASN A 99 -4.68 13.68 9.43
CA ASN A 99 -5.01 12.31 9.04
C ASN A 99 -4.91 12.07 7.52
N GLU A 100 -4.35 13.01 6.79
CA GLU A 100 -4.29 12.97 5.32
C GLU A 100 -2.88 12.62 4.86
N TYR A 101 -2.78 11.63 3.98
CA TYR A 101 -1.51 11.08 3.49
C TYR A 101 -1.56 10.86 1.98
N VAL A 102 -0.41 10.79 1.37
CA VAL A 102 -0.20 10.07 0.13
C VAL A 102 0.35 8.70 0.51
N SER A 103 -0.35 7.67 0.08
CA SER A 103 0.00 6.28 0.39
C SER A 103 0.25 5.48 -0.88
N ALA A 104 1.04 4.43 -0.74
CA ALA A 104 1.37 3.52 -1.83
C ALA A 104 1.21 2.06 -1.40
N ILE A 105 0.81 1.23 -2.35
CA ILE A 105 0.75 -0.22 -2.20
C ILE A 105 1.44 -0.91 -3.37
N ILE A 106 2.09 -2.03 -3.10
CA ILE A 106 2.59 -2.93 -4.12
C ILE A 106 1.74 -4.20 -4.10
N MET A 107 1.25 -4.57 -5.27
CA MET A 107 0.45 -5.79 -5.47
C MET A 107 1.12 -6.68 -6.52
N ASP A 108 0.95 -7.98 -6.34
CA ASP A 108 1.38 -8.97 -7.31
C ASP A 108 0.43 -9.08 -8.52
N ARG A 109 0.66 -10.07 -9.39
CA ARG A 109 -0.17 -10.33 -10.58
C ARG A 109 -1.53 -10.94 -10.28
N ASN A 110 -1.72 -11.43 -9.06
CA ASN A 110 -2.97 -12.03 -8.59
C ASN A 110 -3.81 -11.02 -7.81
N ASP A 111 -3.42 -9.72 -7.84
CA ASP A 111 -3.98 -8.65 -7.03
C ASP A 111 -3.83 -8.87 -5.51
N GLU A 112 -2.80 -9.63 -5.08
CA GLU A 112 -2.44 -9.79 -3.69
C GLU A 112 -1.63 -8.59 -3.21
N LEU A 113 -2.04 -8.01 -2.07
CA LEU A 113 -1.38 -6.87 -1.45
C LEU A 113 -0.12 -7.34 -0.71
N LEU A 114 1.05 -6.92 -1.19
CA LEU A 114 2.34 -7.32 -0.63
C LEU A 114 2.93 -6.27 0.31
N TYR A 115 2.81 -4.99 -0.03
CA TYR A 115 3.40 -3.87 0.74
C TYR A 115 2.46 -2.70 0.80
N TYR A 116 2.51 -1.99 1.92
CA TYR A 116 1.80 -0.74 2.15
C TYR A 116 2.73 0.27 2.83
N GLY A 117 2.55 1.57 2.54
CA GLY A 117 3.23 2.64 3.26
C GLY A 117 2.67 4.02 2.94
N ARG A 118 2.86 4.94 3.88
CA ARG A 118 2.58 6.36 3.74
C ARG A 118 3.84 7.05 3.25
N ILE A 119 3.80 7.66 2.07
CA ILE A 119 4.98 8.18 1.39
C ILE A 119 5.09 9.71 1.41
N ALA A 120 3.99 10.40 1.70
CA ALA A 120 4.00 11.86 1.89
C ALA A 120 2.83 12.31 2.75
N GLN A 121 2.97 13.51 3.34
CA GLN A 121 1.96 14.19 4.15
C GLN A 121 2.12 15.72 4.03
N ASN A 122 1.08 16.47 4.41
CA ASN A 122 1.11 17.93 4.57
C ASN A 122 1.40 18.74 3.29
N SER A 123 1.33 18.13 2.11
CA SER A 123 1.44 18.83 0.83
C SER A 123 0.42 18.29 -0.16
N ALA A 124 -0.28 19.18 -0.86
CA ALA A 124 -1.22 18.79 -1.90
C ALA A 124 -0.51 18.31 -3.16
N ASP A 125 0.65 18.89 -3.44
CA ASP A 125 1.46 18.58 -4.62
C ASP A 125 2.91 18.41 -4.19
N GLY A 126 3.63 17.46 -4.79
CA GLY A 126 5.02 17.23 -4.42
C GLY A 126 5.65 16.01 -5.07
N THR A 127 6.80 15.65 -4.55
CA THR A 127 7.54 14.44 -4.92
C THR A 127 7.82 13.63 -3.67
N ALA A 128 7.40 12.38 -3.68
CA ALA A 128 7.72 11.39 -2.66
C ALA A 128 8.76 10.40 -3.17
N GLN A 129 9.45 9.73 -2.26
CA GLN A 129 10.41 8.67 -2.57
C GLN A 129 9.85 7.33 -2.09
N ILE A 130 10.05 6.28 -2.89
CA ILE A 130 9.74 4.90 -2.51
C ILE A 130 10.99 4.06 -2.69
N ALA A 131 11.46 3.45 -1.61
CA ALA A 131 12.50 2.43 -1.68
C ALA A 131 11.87 1.09 -2.11
N VAL A 132 12.35 0.53 -3.20
CA VAL A 132 11.93 -0.81 -3.64
C VAL A 132 12.33 -1.85 -2.58
N PRO A 133 11.40 -2.65 -2.05
CA PRO A 133 11.75 -3.66 -1.07
C PRO A 133 12.83 -4.61 -1.59
N LYS A 134 13.81 -4.91 -0.73
CA LYS A 134 14.97 -5.75 -1.12
C LYS A 134 14.64 -7.22 -1.25
N ASP A 135 13.60 -7.65 -0.58
CA ASP A 135 13.05 -9.00 -0.53
C ASP A 135 11.98 -9.27 -1.59
N LEU A 136 11.59 -8.24 -2.36
CA LEU A 136 10.64 -8.38 -3.45
C LEU A 136 11.32 -9.02 -4.66
N GLU A 137 10.86 -10.22 -5.04
CA GLU A 137 11.44 -10.98 -6.15
C GLU A 137 11.39 -10.23 -7.48
N PRO A 138 12.35 -10.48 -8.40
CA PRO A 138 12.29 -9.90 -9.75
C PRO A 138 11.00 -10.28 -10.47
N GLY A 139 10.31 -9.29 -11.02
CA GLY A 139 9.01 -9.52 -11.66
C GLY A 139 8.27 -8.25 -12.01
N ARG A 140 7.02 -8.43 -12.43
CA ARG A 140 6.10 -7.32 -12.68
C ARG A 140 5.11 -7.19 -11.53
N TYR A 141 4.89 -5.97 -11.11
CA TYR A 141 4.00 -5.61 -10.01
C TYR A 141 3.11 -4.43 -10.40
N ALA A 142 2.04 -4.24 -9.67
CA ALA A 142 1.26 -3.02 -9.70
C ALA A 142 1.67 -2.15 -8.50
N LEU A 143 2.24 -0.98 -8.77
CA LEU A 143 2.40 0.07 -7.78
C LEU A 143 1.17 0.97 -7.88
N ARG A 144 0.37 1.04 -6.82
CA ARG A 144 -0.81 1.90 -6.74
C ARG A 144 -0.57 3.01 -5.74
N VAL A 145 -0.77 4.24 -6.17
CA VAL A 145 -0.58 5.45 -5.33
C VAL A 145 -1.91 6.18 -5.21
N PHE A 146 -2.21 6.70 -4.04
CA PHE A 146 -3.50 7.33 -3.75
C PHE A 146 -3.41 8.34 -2.60
N SER A 147 -4.37 9.28 -2.57
CA SER A 147 -4.59 10.14 -1.41
C SER A 147 -5.47 9.42 -0.41
N GLU A 148 -5.05 9.34 0.84
CA GLU A 148 -5.69 8.59 1.90
C GLU A 148 -6.04 9.46 3.10
N GLN A 149 -7.22 9.23 3.67
CA GLN A 149 -7.59 9.66 5.00
C GLN A 149 -7.55 8.45 5.93
N TYR A 150 -6.63 8.45 6.88
CA TYR A 150 -6.53 7.43 7.90
C TYR A 150 -7.23 7.87 9.18
N ASN A 151 -8.28 7.16 9.57
CA ASN A 151 -9.13 7.55 10.70
C ASN A 151 -8.83 6.80 12.01
N GLY A 152 -7.65 6.21 12.14
CA GLY A 152 -7.26 5.43 13.32
C GLY A 152 -7.83 4.02 13.31
N ASP A 153 -7.51 3.27 14.38
CA ASP A 153 -7.98 1.89 14.52
C ASP A 153 -9.51 1.82 14.59
N CYS A 154 -10.06 0.72 14.09
CA CYS A 154 -11.49 0.42 14.06
C CYS A 154 -12.38 1.41 13.30
N ASN A 155 -11.85 2.47 12.73
CA ASN A 155 -12.60 3.41 11.93
C ASN A 155 -12.42 3.13 10.43
N THR A 156 -13.42 3.46 9.63
CA THR A 156 -13.34 3.37 8.18
C THR A 156 -12.41 4.45 7.63
N ASP A 157 -11.50 4.06 6.74
CA ASP A 157 -10.64 4.98 5.99
C ASP A 157 -11.23 5.32 4.64
N TYR A 158 -10.78 6.43 4.06
CA TYR A 158 -11.21 6.89 2.74
C TYR A 158 -10.01 7.13 1.83
N VAL A 159 -10.16 6.77 0.56
CA VAL A 159 -9.09 6.93 -0.45
C VAL A 159 -9.64 7.51 -1.75
N SER A 160 -8.76 8.18 -2.50
CA SER A 160 -9.03 8.55 -3.88
C SER A 160 -9.11 7.32 -4.80
N GLU A 161 -9.42 7.53 -6.08
CA GLU A 161 -9.09 6.53 -7.10
C GLU A 161 -7.60 6.18 -7.04
N PHE A 162 -7.28 4.91 -7.30
CA PHE A 162 -5.91 4.48 -7.42
C PHE A 162 -5.29 4.96 -8.73
N VAL A 163 -4.13 5.56 -8.62
CA VAL A 163 -3.26 5.75 -9.79
C VAL A 163 -2.42 4.49 -9.93
N ASN A 164 -2.70 3.72 -10.98
CA ASN A 164 -2.00 2.47 -11.27
C ASN A 164 -0.73 2.77 -12.08
N LEU A 165 0.41 2.46 -11.51
CA LEU A 165 1.72 2.58 -12.13
C LEU A 165 2.26 1.18 -12.40
N SER A 166 2.44 0.84 -13.68
CA SER A 166 3.10 -0.41 -14.05
C SER A 166 4.56 -0.37 -13.61
N PHE A 167 4.97 -1.39 -12.90
CA PHE A 167 6.29 -1.44 -12.28
C PHE A 167 6.93 -2.80 -12.45
N SER A 168 8.21 -2.84 -12.81
CA SER A 168 8.96 -4.09 -12.88
C SER A 168 10.26 -3.99 -12.09
N ILE A 169 10.60 -5.09 -11.43
CA ILE A 169 11.83 -5.24 -10.66
C ILE A 169 12.75 -6.16 -11.42
N SER A 170 13.97 -5.70 -11.65
CA SER A 170 15.06 -6.51 -12.18
C SER A 170 15.98 -6.96 -11.05
N ARG A 171 16.57 -8.14 -11.21
CA ARG A 171 17.62 -8.59 -10.30
C ARG A 171 18.81 -7.64 -10.42
N GLY A 172 19.33 -7.16 -9.30
CA GLY A 172 20.65 -6.52 -9.28
C GLY A 172 21.68 -7.47 -9.87
N ILE A 173 22.50 -7.01 -10.80
CA ILE A 173 23.66 -7.78 -11.23
C ILE A 173 24.61 -7.79 -10.03
N ASP A 174 24.88 -8.95 -9.51
CA ASP A 174 25.96 -9.14 -8.55
C ASP A 174 27.28 -8.97 -9.34
N GLU A 175 27.93 -7.81 -9.18
CA GLU A 175 29.20 -7.54 -9.87
C GLU A 175 30.30 -8.56 -9.51
N SER A 176 30.13 -9.29 -8.39
CA SER A 176 31.02 -10.38 -8.03
C SER A 176 30.87 -11.61 -8.95
N ALA A 177 29.70 -11.80 -9.59
CA ALA A 177 29.46 -12.88 -10.52
C ALA A 177 30.07 -12.64 -11.92
N THR A 178 30.37 -11.39 -12.29
CA THR A 178 30.97 -11.04 -13.58
C THR A 178 32.47 -11.40 -13.66
N ASN A 179 33.13 -11.55 -12.52
CA ASN A 179 34.56 -11.92 -12.50
C ASN A 179 34.83 -13.43 -12.72
N GLN A 180 33.79 -14.24 -12.78
CA GLN A 180 33.99 -15.71 -13.02
C GLN A 180 33.95 -16.11 -14.50
N ILE A 181 33.58 -15.19 -15.41
CA ILE A 181 33.54 -15.48 -16.85
C ILE A 181 34.87 -15.16 -17.53
N SER A 182 35.72 -14.35 -16.94
CA SER A 182 37.03 -13.97 -17.51
C SER A 182 38.07 -15.11 -17.49
N GLY A 183 37.82 -16.18 -16.76
CA GLY A 183 38.70 -17.36 -16.72
C GLY A 183 38.39 -18.43 -17.78
N TYR A 184 37.36 -18.28 -18.58
CA TYR A 184 36.92 -19.29 -19.53
C TYR A 184 37.62 -19.26 -20.91
N ASN A 185 38.32 -18.19 -21.20
CA ASN A 185 38.97 -18.01 -22.51
C ASN A 185 40.39 -18.56 -22.63
N ASP A 186 40.99 -18.98 -21.52
CA ASP A 186 42.38 -19.50 -21.53
C ASP A 186 42.48 -21.03 -21.66
N ALA A 187 41.33 -21.73 -21.71
CA ALA A 187 41.34 -23.19 -21.75
C ALA A 187 41.10 -23.80 -23.15
N CYS A 188 40.87 -22.99 -24.18
CA CYS A 188 40.81 -23.47 -25.56
C CYS A 188 42.06 -23.03 -26.33
N GLY A 189 43.19 -23.66 -26.03
CA GLY A 189 44.35 -23.62 -26.91
C GLY A 189 44.00 -24.34 -28.22
N TYR A 190 43.94 -23.59 -29.31
CA TYR A 190 44.08 -24.14 -30.65
C TYR A 190 45.58 -24.10 -30.98
N ASP A 191 46.19 -25.27 -31.03
CA ASP A 191 47.39 -25.50 -31.80
C ASP A 191 47.07 -25.56 -33.29
#